data_735543e3d3fa9fbe2b41c1a2556d6169
#
_entry.id   735543e3d3fa9fbe2b41c1a2556d6169
#
_cell.length_a   1.000
_cell.length_b   1.000
_cell.length_c   1.000
_cell.angle_alpha   90.00
_cell.angle_beta   90.00
_cell.angle_gamma   90.00
#
_symmetry.space_group_name_H-M   'P 1'
#
loop_
_entity.id
_entity.type
_entity.pdbx_description
1 polymer ?
#
loop_
_entity_poly.entity_id
_entity_poly.type
_entity_poly.pdbx_seq_one_letter_code
_entity_poly.pdbx_strand_id
1 'polypeptide(L)'
;MPADLRLAGRASTLTAELKRGLDAPICLTWELTYGCNLACVHCLSSSGRRDPRELSTAEAMGVIDGLHDLQVFYVNIGGGEPTVRADFFDLVDYAVERGVGVKYSTNGTTLTAARAAWLAAADYVDVQVSMDGATVATNDAVRGAGTHARAVRALELLADAGFRQPKISVVMTRHNVDELDQLEALAARFGAQLRLTRLRPSGRGAEVWHDLHLRPEQQVRLYHWLRVRPDVLTGDSFFHLSALGEALPGLNLCGAGRVVCLIDPVGDVYACPFVLHEEFHAGSVRDPGGFARVWRESELFGRLRQPDSAGACVSCGSYDACQGGCMAAKFFTGLPLDAPDPECVLGHGEAALAAATAAVPRGPDHSVPVALSRRRLG
;
A
#
# COMPACT_ATOMS: atom_id res chain seq x y z
N MET A 1 40.38 1.54 6.76
CA MET A 1 39.20 1.16 5.93
C MET A 1 38.24 2.33 5.96
N PRO A 2 37.84 2.94 4.84
CA PRO A 2 36.88 4.04 4.80
C PRO A 2 35.53 3.61 5.38
N ALA A 3 34.84 4.53 6.06
CA ALA A 3 33.52 4.28 6.67
C ALA A 3 32.48 3.83 5.65
N ASP A 4 32.58 4.27 4.40
CA ASP A 4 31.67 3.92 3.31
C ASP A 4 31.63 2.43 2.95
N LEU A 5 32.76 1.72 3.04
CA LEU A 5 32.82 0.28 2.78
C LEU A 5 32.09 -0.55 3.86
N ARG A 6 32.05 -0.04 5.09
CA ARG A 6 31.31 -0.73 6.19
C ARG A 6 29.80 -0.53 6.09
N LEU A 7 29.37 0.61 5.58
CA LEU A 7 27.94 0.90 5.35
C LEU A 7 27.40 0.11 4.16
N ALA A 8 28.13 0.04 3.06
CA ALA A 8 27.75 -0.75 1.88
C ALA A 8 27.65 -2.25 2.20
N GLY A 9 28.60 -2.81 2.98
CA GLY A 9 28.53 -4.21 3.42
C GLY A 9 27.35 -4.50 4.33
N ARG A 10 26.96 -3.57 5.21
CA ARG A 10 25.77 -3.72 6.07
C ARG A 10 24.46 -3.61 5.29
N ALA A 11 24.36 -2.72 4.31
CA ALA A 11 23.19 -2.58 3.46
C ALA A 11 22.93 -3.85 2.64
N SER A 12 23.98 -4.47 2.09
CA SER A 12 23.87 -5.74 1.35
C SER A 12 23.39 -6.90 2.24
N THR A 13 23.84 -6.94 3.49
CA THR A 13 23.43 -7.96 4.46
C THR A 13 21.96 -7.78 4.86
N LEU A 14 21.53 -6.55 5.18
CA LEU A 14 20.13 -6.25 5.52
C LEU A 14 19.17 -6.59 4.37
N THR A 15 19.51 -6.21 3.14
CA THR A 15 18.69 -6.55 1.96
C THR A 15 18.57 -8.08 1.79
N ALA A 16 19.64 -8.83 2.02
CA ALA A 16 19.62 -10.29 1.96
C ALA A 16 18.74 -10.91 3.05
N GLU A 17 18.76 -10.36 4.26
CA GLU A 17 17.87 -10.79 5.37
C GLU A 17 16.41 -10.50 5.06
N LEU A 18 16.09 -9.29 4.60
CA LEU A 18 14.73 -8.91 4.22
C LEU A 18 14.17 -9.79 3.09
N LYS A 19 15.02 -10.22 2.14
CA LYS A 19 14.63 -11.14 1.06
C LYS A 19 14.29 -12.54 1.57
N ARG A 20 14.94 -13.01 2.64
CA ARG A 20 14.63 -14.31 3.27
C ARG A 20 13.33 -14.29 4.06
N GLY A 21 12.80 -13.10 4.35
CA GLY A 21 11.66 -12.89 5.24
C GLY A 21 12.08 -12.77 6.70
N LEU A 22 11.20 -12.18 7.49
CA LEU A 22 11.39 -11.95 8.91
C LEU A 22 10.45 -12.86 9.72
N ASP A 23 10.73 -13.01 11.00
CA ASP A 23 9.90 -13.78 11.95
C ASP A 23 8.51 -13.14 12.14
N ALA A 24 8.41 -11.82 11.94
CA ALA A 24 7.16 -11.06 11.91
C ALA A 24 7.20 -10.04 10.76
N PRO A 25 6.04 -9.63 10.18
CA PRO A 25 6.01 -8.57 9.18
C PRO A 25 6.33 -7.22 9.81
N ILE A 26 7.08 -6.37 9.09
CA ILE A 26 7.32 -4.98 9.49
C ILE A 26 6.32 -4.00 8.87
N CYS A 27 5.54 -4.44 7.90
CA CYS A 27 4.52 -3.64 7.24
C CYS A 27 3.27 -4.50 6.99
N LEU A 28 2.53 -4.77 8.07
CA LEU A 28 1.24 -5.43 7.97
C LEU A 28 0.16 -4.41 7.63
N THR A 29 -0.58 -4.64 6.57
CA THR A 29 -1.82 -3.93 6.30
C THR A 29 -3.01 -4.78 6.73
N TRP A 30 -3.95 -4.19 7.46
CA TRP A 30 -5.21 -4.81 7.80
C TRP A 30 -6.35 -3.98 7.21
N GLU A 31 -7.05 -4.52 6.24
CA GLU A 31 -8.31 -3.95 5.78
C GLU A 31 -9.39 -4.32 6.78
N LEU A 32 -9.82 -3.37 7.61
CA LEU A 32 -10.71 -3.63 8.74
C LEU A 32 -12.17 -3.82 8.32
N THR A 33 -12.56 -3.22 7.20
CA THR A 33 -13.90 -3.35 6.61
C THR A 33 -13.84 -3.10 5.10
N TYR A 34 -14.74 -3.72 4.36
CA TYR A 34 -15.00 -3.34 2.96
C TYR A 34 -16.00 -2.20 2.85
N GLY A 35 -16.69 -1.86 3.94
CA GLY A 35 -17.58 -0.71 3.97
C GLY A 35 -16.84 0.58 3.68
N CYS A 36 -17.36 1.37 2.74
CA CYS A 36 -16.83 2.69 2.43
C CYS A 36 -17.96 3.61 2.01
N ASN A 37 -17.89 4.86 2.44
CA ASN A 37 -18.84 5.91 2.04
C ASN A 37 -18.39 6.67 0.79
N LEU A 38 -17.31 6.24 0.14
CA LEU A 38 -16.83 6.75 -1.15
C LEU A 38 -16.73 5.63 -2.19
N ALA A 39 -16.65 6.03 -3.46
CA ALA A 39 -16.49 5.13 -4.61
C ALA A 39 -15.37 5.58 -5.55
N CYS A 40 -14.17 5.81 -4.99
CA CYS A 40 -13.00 6.27 -5.74
C CYS A 40 -12.72 5.37 -6.95
N VAL A 41 -12.42 5.96 -8.11
CA VAL A 41 -12.25 5.22 -9.36
C VAL A 41 -11.03 4.28 -9.35
N HIS A 42 -10.01 4.60 -8.57
CA HIS A 42 -8.74 3.86 -8.46
C HIS A 42 -8.65 2.96 -7.21
N CYS A 43 -9.77 2.71 -6.54
CA CYS A 43 -9.77 1.94 -5.28
C CYS A 43 -9.21 0.52 -5.48
N LEU A 44 -8.13 0.22 -4.79
CA LEU A 44 -7.39 -1.04 -4.92
C LEU A 44 -8.18 -2.28 -4.46
N SER A 45 -9.08 -2.12 -3.47
CA SER A 45 -9.91 -3.20 -2.91
C SER A 45 -11.36 -3.15 -3.41
N SER A 46 -11.71 -2.22 -4.32
CA SER A 46 -13.09 -2.01 -4.81
C SER A 46 -14.11 -1.86 -3.69
N SER A 47 -13.71 -1.31 -2.56
CA SER A 47 -14.55 -1.14 -1.36
C SER A 47 -15.82 -0.33 -1.63
N GLY A 48 -16.84 -0.55 -0.80
CA GLY A 48 -18.14 0.10 -0.87
C GLY A 48 -19.12 -0.48 0.13
N ARG A 49 -19.57 -1.71 -0.06
CA ARG A 49 -20.50 -2.40 0.85
C ARG A 49 -19.75 -3.30 1.81
N ARG A 50 -20.20 -3.30 3.08
CA ARG A 50 -19.72 -4.22 4.09
C ARG A 50 -20.06 -5.67 3.72
N ASP A 51 -19.13 -6.60 3.93
CA ASP A 51 -19.36 -8.02 3.81
C ASP A 51 -19.90 -8.57 5.15
N PRO A 52 -20.99 -9.35 5.16
CA PRO A 52 -21.54 -9.92 6.40
C PRO A 52 -20.58 -10.91 7.10
N ARG A 53 -19.54 -11.40 6.39
CA ARG A 53 -18.53 -12.30 6.96
C ARG A 53 -17.35 -11.57 7.58
N GLU A 54 -17.34 -10.23 7.56
CA GLU A 54 -16.27 -9.46 8.21
C GLU A 54 -16.08 -9.90 9.66
N LEU A 55 -14.84 -9.85 10.11
CA LEU A 55 -14.47 -10.20 11.49
C LEU A 55 -15.36 -9.42 12.48
N SER A 56 -15.95 -10.12 13.42
CA SER A 56 -16.61 -9.52 14.59
C SER A 56 -15.60 -8.77 15.45
N THR A 57 -16.08 -7.95 16.39
CA THR A 57 -15.21 -7.25 17.35
C THR A 57 -14.31 -8.22 18.11
N ALA A 58 -14.88 -9.35 18.58
CA ALA A 58 -14.13 -10.35 19.34
C ALA A 58 -13.05 -11.05 18.47
N GLU A 59 -13.36 -11.40 17.21
CA GLU A 59 -12.38 -11.96 16.29
C GLU A 59 -11.28 -10.93 15.95
N ALA A 60 -11.65 -9.67 15.78
CA ALA A 60 -10.70 -8.59 15.54
C ALA A 60 -9.76 -8.37 16.73
N MET A 61 -10.26 -8.42 17.97
CA MET A 61 -9.44 -8.41 19.18
C MET A 61 -8.50 -9.61 19.24
N GLY A 62 -8.97 -10.81 18.85
CA GLY A 62 -8.11 -12.00 18.74
C GLY A 62 -7.00 -11.86 17.70
N VAL A 63 -7.25 -11.15 16.61
CA VAL A 63 -6.16 -10.79 15.66
C VAL A 63 -5.14 -9.88 16.33
N ILE A 64 -5.57 -8.86 17.07
CA ILE A 64 -4.66 -7.94 17.78
C ILE A 64 -3.81 -8.70 18.80
N ASP A 65 -4.41 -9.63 19.56
CA ASP A 65 -3.66 -10.50 20.49
C ASP A 65 -2.59 -11.32 19.74
N GLY A 66 -2.93 -11.89 18.60
CA GLY A 66 -1.96 -12.62 17.76
C GLY A 66 -0.84 -11.72 17.20
N LEU A 67 -1.12 -10.46 16.91
CA LEU A 67 -0.10 -9.47 16.51
C LEU A 67 0.83 -9.11 17.67
N HIS A 68 0.28 -8.93 18.88
CA HIS A 68 1.06 -8.72 20.10
C HIS A 68 2.00 -9.89 20.37
N ASP A 69 1.49 -11.13 20.34
CA ASP A 69 2.26 -12.36 20.60
C ASP A 69 3.38 -12.55 19.55
N LEU A 70 3.14 -12.13 18.32
CA LEU A 70 4.13 -12.15 17.23
C LEU A 70 5.11 -10.97 17.30
N GLN A 71 4.93 -10.05 18.25
CA GLN A 71 5.74 -8.84 18.41
C GLN A 71 5.70 -7.91 17.19
N VAL A 72 4.54 -7.79 16.55
CA VAL A 72 4.31 -6.79 15.50
C VAL A 72 4.24 -5.40 16.12
N PHE A 73 5.16 -4.52 15.75
CA PHE A 73 5.27 -3.17 16.34
C PHE A 73 4.09 -2.27 16.00
N TYR A 74 3.59 -2.36 14.76
CA TYR A 74 2.43 -1.58 14.34
C TYR A 74 1.72 -2.24 13.16
N VAL A 75 0.44 -1.91 13.03
CA VAL A 75 -0.43 -2.32 11.94
C VAL A 75 -0.92 -1.12 11.15
N ASN A 76 -0.91 -1.19 9.82
CA ASN A 76 -1.56 -0.21 8.96
C ASN A 76 -3.02 -0.61 8.76
N ILE A 77 -3.94 0.10 9.40
CA ILE A 77 -5.37 -0.11 9.21
C ILE A 77 -5.86 0.67 7.99
N GLY A 78 -6.51 -0.04 7.08
CA GLY A 78 -7.10 0.48 5.87
C GLY A 78 -8.38 -0.25 5.52
N GLY A 79 -8.61 -0.43 4.22
CA GLY A 79 -9.76 -1.12 3.67
C GLY A 79 -10.67 -0.17 2.94
N GLY A 80 -12.00 -0.20 3.22
CA GLY A 80 -12.92 0.84 2.82
C GLY A 80 -12.61 2.16 3.55
N GLU A 81 -13.51 2.58 4.38
CA GLU A 81 -13.25 3.64 5.36
C GLU A 81 -13.33 3.02 6.77
N PRO A 82 -12.20 2.87 7.47
CA PRO A 82 -12.20 2.17 8.78
C PRO A 82 -13.16 2.79 9.79
N THR A 83 -13.32 4.11 9.75
CA THR A 83 -14.13 4.88 10.70
C THR A 83 -15.65 4.72 10.51
N VAL A 84 -16.10 4.02 9.46
CA VAL A 84 -17.54 3.65 9.32
C VAL A 84 -17.88 2.39 10.12
N ARG A 85 -16.86 1.66 10.58
CA ARG A 85 -17.03 0.53 11.48
C ARG A 85 -17.28 1.06 12.91
N ALA A 86 -18.36 0.62 13.55
CA ALA A 86 -18.81 1.20 14.81
C ALA A 86 -17.81 1.01 15.96
N ASP A 87 -17.10 -0.12 15.97
CA ASP A 87 -16.10 -0.52 16.97
C ASP A 87 -14.66 -0.11 16.61
N PHE A 88 -14.48 0.74 15.60
CA PHE A 88 -13.15 1.12 15.12
C PHE A 88 -12.25 1.70 16.22
N PHE A 89 -12.77 2.66 16.98
CA PHE A 89 -11.99 3.33 18.03
C PHE A 89 -11.68 2.39 19.20
N ASP A 90 -12.64 1.53 19.57
CA ASP A 90 -12.45 0.52 20.61
C ASP A 90 -11.35 -0.48 20.22
N LEU A 91 -11.26 -0.85 18.94
CA LEU A 91 -10.21 -1.72 18.42
C LEU A 91 -8.85 -1.02 18.40
N VAL A 92 -8.81 0.30 18.09
CA VAL A 92 -7.58 1.09 18.16
C VAL A 92 -7.08 1.18 19.61
N ASP A 93 -7.95 1.52 20.56
CA ASP A 93 -7.60 1.55 21.99
C ASP A 93 -7.07 0.20 22.46
N TYR A 94 -7.76 -0.89 22.11
CA TYR A 94 -7.32 -2.24 22.46
C TYR A 94 -5.95 -2.57 21.87
N ALA A 95 -5.67 -2.21 20.62
CA ALA A 95 -4.37 -2.45 19.98
C ALA A 95 -3.25 -1.70 20.72
N VAL A 96 -3.47 -0.43 21.05
CA VAL A 96 -2.48 0.40 21.78
C VAL A 96 -2.25 -0.15 23.19
N GLU A 97 -3.31 -0.55 23.91
CA GLU A 97 -3.20 -1.20 25.22
C GLU A 97 -2.39 -2.50 25.18
N ARG A 98 -2.47 -3.24 24.07
CA ARG A 98 -1.68 -4.45 23.80
C ARG A 98 -0.26 -4.16 23.30
N GLY A 99 0.12 -2.89 23.16
CA GLY A 99 1.44 -2.48 22.68
C GLY A 99 1.62 -2.61 21.16
N VAL A 100 0.52 -2.73 20.40
CA VAL A 100 0.52 -2.71 18.93
C VAL A 100 0.16 -1.30 18.47
N GLY A 101 1.12 -0.56 17.91
CA GLY A 101 0.88 0.76 17.35
C GLY A 101 -0.05 0.69 16.13
N VAL A 102 -0.85 1.72 15.97
CA VAL A 102 -1.82 1.80 14.87
C VAL A 102 -1.51 2.98 13.97
N LYS A 103 -1.36 2.71 12.69
CA LYS A 103 -1.41 3.72 11.64
C LYS A 103 -2.66 3.46 10.82
N TYR A 104 -3.56 4.42 10.71
CA TYR A 104 -4.72 4.21 9.87
C TYR A 104 -4.85 5.24 8.76
N SER A 105 -5.39 4.78 7.64
CA SER A 105 -5.70 5.59 6.47
C SER A 105 -7.19 5.90 6.46
N THR A 106 -7.54 7.17 6.35
CA THR A 106 -8.92 7.63 6.26
C THR A 106 -9.13 8.55 5.06
N ASN A 107 -10.34 8.57 4.54
CA ASN A 107 -10.77 9.58 3.57
C ASN A 107 -11.16 10.92 4.24
N GLY A 108 -11.12 10.98 5.56
CA GLY A 108 -11.36 12.17 6.38
C GLY A 108 -12.82 12.61 6.51
N THR A 109 -13.76 11.98 5.78
CA THR A 109 -15.16 12.46 5.70
C THR A 109 -15.94 12.33 6.99
N THR A 110 -15.54 11.43 7.89
CA THR A 110 -16.20 11.14 9.17
C THR A 110 -15.49 11.75 10.37
N LEU A 111 -14.35 12.43 10.16
CA LEU A 111 -13.59 13.02 11.25
C LEU A 111 -14.36 14.19 11.87
N THR A 112 -14.45 14.19 13.19
CA THR A 112 -15.07 15.25 14.01
C THR A 112 -14.02 15.87 14.94
N ALA A 113 -14.30 17.06 15.48
CA ALA A 113 -13.40 17.69 16.45
C ALA A 113 -13.13 16.81 17.68
N ALA A 114 -14.16 16.12 18.18
CA ALA A 114 -13.98 15.19 19.32
C ALA A 114 -13.05 14.02 18.99
N ARG A 115 -13.19 13.43 17.79
CA ARG A 115 -12.30 12.35 17.32
C ARG A 115 -10.88 12.85 17.06
N ALA A 116 -10.72 14.07 16.52
CA ALA A 116 -9.40 14.68 16.34
C ALA A 116 -8.70 14.93 17.68
N ALA A 117 -9.43 15.40 18.69
CA ALA A 117 -8.91 15.59 20.04
C ALA A 117 -8.50 14.26 20.70
N TRP A 118 -9.30 13.20 20.52
CA TRP A 118 -8.96 11.85 20.99
C TRP A 118 -7.67 11.36 20.32
N LEU A 119 -7.56 11.49 18.98
CA LEU A 119 -6.35 11.14 18.23
C LEU A 119 -5.12 11.90 18.72
N ALA A 120 -5.24 13.20 18.99
CA ALA A 120 -4.14 14.04 19.45
C ALA A 120 -3.66 13.67 20.87
N ALA A 121 -4.52 13.04 21.67
CA ALA A 121 -4.22 12.56 23.01
C ALA A 121 -3.70 11.11 23.03
N ALA A 122 -3.91 10.35 21.94
CA ALA A 122 -3.51 8.95 21.86
C ALA A 122 -2.02 8.82 21.53
N ASP A 123 -1.32 7.97 22.28
CA ASP A 123 0.03 7.54 21.95
C ASP A 123 0.00 6.39 20.94
N TYR A 124 1.05 6.24 20.14
CA TYR A 124 1.20 5.15 19.15
C TYR A 124 0.11 5.07 18.08
N VAL A 125 -0.64 6.15 17.86
CA VAL A 125 -1.62 6.27 16.78
C VAL A 125 -1.15 7.28 15.75
N ASP A 126 -1.06 6.84 14.50
CA ASP A 126 -0.65 7.65 13.35
C ASP A 126 -1.81 7.76 12.35
N VAL A 127 -2.04 8.93 11.81
CA VAL A 127 -3.18 9.23 10.91
C VAL A 127 -2.69 9.62 9.53
N GLN A 128 -3.27 9.00 8.52
CA GLN A 128 -3.01 9.31 7.13
C GLN A 128 -4.30 9.70 6.41
N VAL A 129 -4.42 10.96 6.02
CA VAL A 129 -5.55 11.45 5.25
C VAL A 129 -5.29 11.22 3.75
N SER A 130 -6.24 10.57 3.12
CA SER A 130 -6.14 10.23 1.69
C SER A 130 -6.61 11.39 0.82
N MET A 131 -5.75 11.86 -0.10
CA MET A 131 -6.01 12.98 -0.99
C MET A 131 -5.24 12.79 -2.29
N ASP A 132 -5.88 12.92 -3.45
CA ASP A 132 -5.25 12.64 -4.75
C ASP A 132 -5.13 13.88 -5.67
N GLY A 133 -5.22 15.04 -5.11
CA GLY A 133 -4.97 16.30 -5.82
C GLY A 133 -4.87 17.48 -4.86
N ALA A 134 -4.03 18.44 -5.17
CA ALA A 134 -3.93 19.69 -4.45
C ALA A 134 -5.11 20.60 -4.75
N THR A 135 -5.81 20.37 -5.86
CA THR A 135 -6.98 21.14 -6.30
C THR A 135 -8.26 20.31 -6.19
N VAL A 136 -9.39 21.01 -6.05
CA VAL A 136 -10.73 20.39 -6.08
C VAL A 136 -10.93 19.57 -7.35
N ALA A 137 -10.54 20.15 -8.49
CA ALA A 137 -10.74 19.51 -9.80
C ALA A 137 -10.01 18.16 -9.89
N THR A 138 -8.74 18.11 -9.51
CA THR A 138 -7.91 16.91 -9.62
C THR A 138 -8.32 15.86 -8.60
N ASN A 139 -8.54 16.26 -7.35
CA ASN A 139 -8.91 15.32 -6.29
C ASN A 139 -10.31 14.71 -6.52
N ASP A 140 -11.29 15.57 -6.81
CA ASP A 140 -12.69 15.14 -6.90
C ASP A 140 -12.97 14.32 -8.16
N ALA A 141 -12.18 14.51 -9.22
CA ALA A 141 -12.23 13.65 -10.41
C ALA A 141 -11.94 12.18 -10.10
N VAL A 142 -11.12 11.91 -9.08
CA VAL A 142 -10.70 10.54 -8.70
C VAL A 142 -11.51 10.01 -7.51
N ARG A 143 -11.78 10.87 -6.52
CA ARG A 143 -12.40 10.46 -5.25
C ARG A 143 -13.89 10.76 -5.14
N GLY A 144 -14.43 11.60 -6.03
CA GLY A 144 -15.82 12.04 -6.04
C GLY A 144 -16.00 13.45 -5.51
N ALA A 145 -17.11 14.08 -5.92
CA ALA A 145 -17.41 15.49 -5.66
C ALA A 145 -17.39 15.82 -4.16
N GLY A 146 -16.75 16.95 -3.82
CA GLY A 146 -16.67 17.48 -2.46
C GLY A 146 -15.70 16.74 -1.53
N THR A 147 -14.95 15.76 -2.01
CA THR A 147 -14.01 14.99 -1.18
C THR A 147 -12.75 15.81 -0.84
N HIS A 148 -12.31 16.69 -1.73
CA HIS A 148 -11.20 17.60 -1.46
C HIS A 148 -11.48 18.47 -0.22
N ALA A 149 -12.63 19.14 -0.20
CA ALA A 149 -13.02 20.01 0.92
C ALA A 149 -13.11 19.23 2.25
N ARG A 150 -13.60 17.98 2.20
CA ARG A 150 -13.69 17.13 3.40
C ARG A 150 -12.32 16.68 3.91
N ALA A 151 -11.40 16.34 3.00
CA ALA A 151 -10.02 15.98 3.35
C ALA A 151 -9.27 17.18 3.96
N VAL A 152 -9.40 18.36 3.36
CA VAL A 152 -8.85 19.61 3.92
C VAL A 152 -9.44 19.88 5.31
N ARG A 153 -10.76 19.75 5.46
CA ARG A 153 -11.43 19.90 6.77
C ARG A 153 -10.91 18.92 7.81
N ALA A 154 -10.61 17.68 7.42
CA ALA A 154 -10.02 16.70 8.32
C ALA A 154 -8.61 17.10 8.78
N LEU A 155 -7.79 17.63 7.87
CA LEU A 155 -6.46 18.15 8.21
C LEU A 155 -6.55 19.39 9.13
N GLU A 156 -7.50 20.28 8.92
CA GLU A 156 -7.78 21.41 9.81
C GLU A 156 -8.14 20.93 11.22
N LEU A 157 -9.05 19.97 11.34
CA LEU A 157 -9.44 19.41 12.63
C LEU A 157 -8.28 18.74 13.38
N LEU A 158 -7.39 18.04 12.67
CA LEU A 158 -6.19 17.45 13.27
C LEU A 158 -5.22 18.54 13.74
N ALA A 159 -5.00 19.58 12.93
CA ALA A 159 -4.14 20.69 13.29
C ALA A 159 -4.69 21.48 14.50
N ASP A 160 -5.98 21.80 14.50
CA ASP A 160 -6.67 22.51 15.60
C ASP A 160 -6.62 21.70 16.91
N ALA A 161 -6.65 20.38 16.83
CA ALA A 161 -6.50 19.46 17.97
C ALA A 161 -5.05 19.30 18.45
N GLY A 162 -4.06 19.85 17.74
CA GLY A 162 -2.64 19.71 18.06
C GLY A 162 -2.06 18.33 17.69
N PHE A 163 -2.70 17.58 16.79
CA PHE A 163 -2.16 16.30 16.30
C PHE A 163 -0.84 16.54 15.56
N ARG A 164 0.21 15.82 15.96
CA ARG A 164 1.55 16.03 15.44
C ARG A 164 1.80 15.17 14.19
N GLN A 165 2.23 15.82 13.11
CA GLN A 165 2.67 15.18 11.87
C GLN A 165 1.67 14.21 11.26
N PRO A 166 0.41 14.61 10.99
CA PRO A 166 -0.47 13.79 10.18
C PRO A 166 0.18 13.54 8.81
N LYS A 167 -0.27 12.52 8.10
CA LYS A 167 0.22 12.27 6.74
C LYS A 167 -0.85 12.60 5.71
N ILE A 168 -0.43 13.14 4.58
CA ILE A 168 -1.25 13.22 3.37
C ILE A 168 -0.77 12.11 2.44
N SER A 169 -1.65 11.17 2.08
CA SER A 169 -1.33 10.08 1.15
C SER A 169 -1.97 10.31 -0.20
N VAL A 170 -1.13 10.30 -1.22
CA VAL A 170 -1.51 10.55 -2.60
C VAL A 170 -1.18 9.35 -3.47
N VAL A 171 -2.16 8.86 -4.22
CA VAL A 171 -1.92 7.92 -5.31
C VAL A 171 -1.55 8.72 -6.56
N MET A 172 -0.32 8.55 -7.03
CA MET A 172 0.18 9.28 -8.19
C MET A 172 -0.46 8.81 -9.47
N THR A 173 -0.95 9.75 -10.23
CA THR A 173 -1.59 9.56 -11.53
C THR A 173 -1.03 10.56 -12.54
N ARG A 174 -1.29 10.33 -13.84
CA ARG A 174 -0.87 11.28 -14.89
C ARG A 174 -1.50 12.66 -14.76
N HIS A 175 -2.57 12.80 -13.97
CA HIS A 175 -3.29 14.06 -13.78
C HIS A 175 -2.78 14.88 -12.58
N ASN A 176 -2.24 14.23 -11.54
CA ASN A 176 -1.80 14.92 -10.33
C ASN A 176 -0.27 15.08 -10.23
N VAL A 177 0.49 14.44 -11.10
CA VAL A 177 1.96 14.56 -11.09
C VAL A 177 2.45 15.99 -11.40
N ASP A 178 1.63 16.81 -12.01
CA ASP A 178 1.92 18.22 -12.27
C ASP A 178 1.63 19.12 -11.04
N GLU A 179 0.98 18.55 -10.01
CA GLU A 179 0.65 19.24 -8.75
C GLU A 179 1.62 18.91 -7.60
N LEU A 180 2.77 18.29 -7.85
CA LEU A 180 3.70 17.81 -6.81
C LEU A 180 4.13 18.92 -5.84
N ASP A 181 4.53 20.09 -6.33
CA ASP A 181 4.93 21.23 -5.49
C ASP A 181 3.74 21.82 -4.72
N GLN A 182 2.54 21.78 -5.30
CA GLN A 182 1.32 22.21 -4.64
C GLN A 182 0.90 21.24 -3.53
N LEU A 183 1.06 19.92 -3.74
CA LEU A 183 0.82 18.90 -2.74
C LEU A 183 1.82 19.03 -1.58
N GLU A 184 3.09 19.31 -1.87
CA GLU A 184 4.11 19.58 -0.85
C GLU A 184 3.75 20.83 -0.04
N ALA A 185 3.36 21.92 -0.70
CA ALA A 185 2.93 23.14 -0.03
C ALA A 185 1.66 22.92 0.82
N LEU A 186 0.72 22.11 0.34
CA LEU A 186 -0.46 21.73 1.11
C LEU A 186 -0.10 20.92 2.36
N ALA A 187 0.82 19.96 2.25
CA ALA A 187 1.31 19.19 3.39
C ALA A 187 2.00 20.11 4.41
N ALA A 188 2.87 21.00 3.95
CA ALA A 188 3.56 21.97 4.80
C ALA A 188 2.59 22.91 5.55
N ARG A 189 1.50 23.33 4.92
CA ARG A 189 0.45 24.16 5.53
C ARG A 189 -0.13 23.54 6.81
N PHE A 190 -0.25 22.22 6.86
CA PHE A 190 -0.82 21.48 8.00
C PHE A 190 0.24 20.79 8.87
N GLY A 191 1.52 21.06 8.65
CA GLY A 191 2.60 20.34 9.33
C GLY A 191 2.56 18.83 9.06
N ALA A 192 1.95 18.44 7.94
CA ALA A 192 1.79 17.06 7.53
C ALA A 192 3.00 16.55 6.75
N GLN A 193 3.28 15.25 6.84
CA GLN A 193 4.23 14.59 5.99
C GLN A 193 3.55 14.11 4.71
N LEU A 194 4.15 14.41 3.55
CA LEU A 194 3.64 13.96 2.27
C LEU A 194 4.07 12.50 2.02
N ARG A 195 3.11 11.65 1.65
CA ARG A 195 3.35 10.28 1.22
C ARG A 195 2.81 10.07 -0.18
N LEU A 196 3.68 9.68 -1.10
CA LEU A 196 3.30 9.36 -2.47
C LEU A 196 3.26 7.84 -2.66
N THR A 197 2.24 7.35 -3.35
CA THR A 197 2.11 5.95 -3.70
C THR A 197 1.81 5.80 -5.18
N ARG A 198 2.19 4.67 -5.75
CA ARG A 198 1.96 4.34 -7.16
C ARG A 198 0.54 3.82 -7.36
N LEU A 199 -0.14 4.25 -8.41
CA LEU A 199 -1.35 3.59 -8.90
C LEU A 199 -1.01 2.16 -9.35
N ARG A 200 -1.79 1.19 -8.90
CA ARG A 200 -1.64 -0.21 -9.30
C ARG A 200 -2.90 -0.70 -9.99
N PRO A 201 -2.77 -1.60 -10.97
CA PRO A 201 -3.90 -2.15 -11.72
C PRO A 201 -4.64 -3.22 -10.92
N SER A 202 -5.11 -2.89 -9.72
CA SER A 202 -5.87 -3.78 -8.83
C SER A 202 -7.20 -3.17 -8.43
N GLY A 203 -8.21 -3.99 -8.15
CA GLY A 203 -9.56 -3.54 -7.85
C GLY A 203 -10.13 -2.68 -8.98
N ARG A 204 -10.85 -1.59 -8.63
CA ARG A 204 -11.32 -0.60 -9.62
C ARG A 204 -10.16 0.10 -10.33
N GLY A 205 -9.00 0.17 -9.70
CA GLY A 205 -7.80 0.70 -10.32
C GLY A 205 -7.42 0.00 -11.63
N ALA A 206 -7.77 -1.29 -11.79
CA ALA A 206 -7.54 -2.04 -13.02
C ALA A 206 -8.31 -1.47 -14.21
N GLU A 207 -9.51 -0.96 -13.97
CA GLU A 207 -10.40 -0.42 -15.03
C GLU A 207 -9.87 0.92 -15.60
N VAL A 208 -9.12 1.66 -14.78
CA VAL A 208 -8.63 3.01 -15.12
C VAL A 208 -7.10 3.08 -15.24
N TRP A 209 -6.39 1.97 -15.05
CA TRP A 209 -4.93 1.98 -15.00
C TRP A 209 -4.31 2.49 -16.29
N HIS A 210 -4.78 2.05 -17.45
CA HIS A 210 -4.27 2.49 -18.75
C HIS A 210 -4.42 3.99 -18.97
N ASP A 211 -5.46 4.60 -18.39
CA ASP A 211 -5.76 6.02 -18.55
C ASP A 211 -5.09 6.90 -17.49
N LEU A 212 -4.78 6.33 -16.31
CA LEU A 212 -4.34 7.11 -15.17
C LEU A 212 -2.89 6.85 -14.72
N HIS A 213 -2.25 5.73 -15.07
CA HIS A 213 -0.86 5.50 -14.68
C HIS A 213 0.09 6.53 -15.31
N LEU A 214 1.21 6.77 -14.67
CA LEU A 214 2.19 7.75 -15.11
C LEU A 214 2.81 7.35 -16.47
N ARG A 215 2.95 8.31 -17.37
CA ARG A 215 3.72 8.13 -18.59
C ARG A 215 5.23 8.06 -18.28
N PRO A 216 6.06 7.46 -19.15
CA PRO A 216 7.50 7.35 -18.92
C PRO A 216 8.18 8.69 -18.58
N GLU A 217 7.87 9.75 -19.32
CA GLU A 217 8.41 11.08 -19.06
C GLU A 217 7.96 11.68 -17.72
N GLN A 218 6.76 11.34 -17.26
CA GLN A 218 6.25 11.76 -15.96
C GLN A 218 6.91 10.99 -14.83
N GLN A 219 7.24 9.72 -15.03
CA GLN A 219 7.99 8.91 -14.07
C GLN A 219 9.42 9.44 -13.90
N VAL A 220 10.11 9.80 -15.00
CA VAL A 220 11.43 10.44 -14.95
C VAL A 220 11.37 11.74 -14.14
N ARG A 221 10.36 12.59 -14.39
CA ARG A 221 10.15 13.83 -13.64
C ARG A 221 9.90 13.57 -12.16
N LEU A 222 9.04 12.61 -11.82
CA LEU A 222 8.77 12.22 -10.44
C LEU A 222 10.04 11.72 -9.75
N TYR A 223 10.86 10.92 -10.42
CA TYR A 223 12.15 10.46 -9.89
C TYR A 223 13.06 11.63 -9.52
N HIS A 224 13.27 12.59 -10.44
CA HIS A 224 14.10 13.75 -10.16
C HIS A 224 13.54 14.63 -9.05
N TRP A 225 12.22 14.74 -8.93
CA TRP A 225 11.56 15.49 -7.87
C TRP A 225 11.76 14.81 -6.51
N LEU A 226 11.63 13.48 -6.44
CA LEU A 226 11.82 12.68 -5.20
C LEU A 226 13.27 12.67 -4.73
N ARG A 227 14.25 12.61 -5.65
CA ARG A 227 15.67 12.56 -5.29
C ARG A 227 16.15 13.68 -4.39
N VAL A 228 15.57 14.84 -4.49
CA VAL A 228 15.95 16.04 -3.72
C VAL A 228 15.02 16.28 -2.51
N ARG A 229 14.12 15.32 -2.22
CA ARG A 229 13.12 15.40 -1.16
C ARG A 229 13.07 14.12 -0.31
N PRO A 230 14.12 13.87 0.50
CA PRO A 230 14.22 12.62 1.27
C PRO A 230 13.13 12.47 2.34
N ASP A 231 12.46 13.56 2.72
CA ASP A 231 11.39 13.58 3.72
C ASP A 231 10.03 13.14 3.13
N VAL A 232 9.90 13.06 1.81
CA VAL A 232 8.69 12.55 1.16
C VAL A 232 8.67 11.03 1.24
N LEU A 233 7.63 10.48 1.85
CA LEU A 233 7.50 9.04 2.01
C LEU A 233 7.04 8.39 0.70
N THR A 234 7.74 7.38 0.26
CA THR A 234 7.38 6.58 -0.92
C THR A 234 7.03 5.13 -0.56
N GLY A 235 7.45 4.69 0.62
CA GLY A 235 7.33 3.28 1.02
C GLY A 235 8.03 2.36 0.02
N ASP A 236 7.31 1.33 -0.42
CA ASP A 236 7.73 0.35 -1.41
C ASP A 236 7.14 0.61 -2.82
N SER A 237 6.70 1.83 -3.08
CA SER A 237 5.88 2.10 -4.28
C SER A 237 6.69 2.34 -5.55
N PHE A 238 7.85 2.99 -5.43
CA PHE A 238 8.59 3.52 -6.59
C PHE A 238 9.98 2.93 -6.78
N PHE A 239 10.27 1.76 -6.23
CA PHE A 239 11.61 1.15 -6.37
C PHE A 239 12.00 0.87 -7.82
N HIS A 240 11.05 0.70 -8.76
CA HIS A 240 11.32 0.60 -10.18
C HIS A 240 11.97 1.87 -10.76
N LEU A 241 11.72 3.06 -10.18
CA LEU A 241 12.35 4.32 -10.58
C LEU A 241 13.84 4.36 -10.22
N SER A 242 14.29 3.55 -9.27
CA SER A 242 15.71 3.43 -8.91
C SER A 242 16.58 2.94 -10.07
N ALA A 243 15.97 2.37 -11.11
CA ALA A 243 16.67 2.04 -12.36
C ALA A 243 17.20 3.27 -13.14
N LEU A 244 16.72 4.48 -12.82
CA LEU A 244 17.21 5.73 -13.42
C LEU A 244 18.56 6.22 -12.84
N GLY A 245 19.07 5.58 -11.79
CA GLY A 245 20.35 5.94 -11.20
C GLY A 245 20.44 5.63 -9.70
N GLU A 246 20.41 6.66 -8.85
CA GLU A 246 20.46 6.46 -7.40
C GLU A 246 19.15 5.86 -6.87
N ALA A 247 19.28 4.91 -5.94
CA ALA A 247 18.12 4.34 -5.26
C ALA A 247 17.36 5.41 -4.47
N LEU A 248 16.04 5.44 -4.63
CA LEU A 248 15.19 6.27 -3.80
C LEU A 248 15.17 5.75 -2.35
N PRO A 249 14.94 6.62 -1.34
CA PRO A 249 14.77 6.17 0.04
C PRO A 249 13.66 5.13 0.16
N GLY A 250 13.87 4.09 0.96
CA GLY A 250 12.89 3.03 1.26
C GLY A 250 13.39 1.63 0.91
N LEU A 251 12.47 0.67 0.98
CA LEU A 251 12.74 -0.72 0.61
C LEU A 251 12.70 -0.87 -0.91
N ASN A 252 13.87 -0.96 -1.54
CA ASN A 252 13.98 -1.13 -2.98
C ASN A 252 13.85 -2.61 -3.40
N LEU A 253 12.85 -3.30 -2.87
CA LEU A 253 12.53 -4.69 -3.18
C LEU A 253 11.04 -4.97 -2.99
N CYS A 254 10.53 -6.02 -3.64
CA CYS A 254 9.20 -6.52 -3.39
C CYS A 254 9.14 -7.24 -2.03
N GLY A 255 8.41 -6.64 -1.07
CA GLY A 255 8.28 -7.16 0.29
C GLY A 255 7.21 -8.23 0.49
N ALA A 256 6.47 -8.59 -0.56
CA ALA A 256 5.32 -9.50 -0.49
C ALA A 256 5.67 -10.86 0.14
N GLY A 257 4.97 -11.23 1.22
CA GLY A 257 5.21 -12.47 1.98
C GLY A 257 6.54 -12.52 2.74
N ARG A 258 7.40 -11.51 2.58
CA ARG A 258 8.74 -11.40 3.20
C ARG A 258 8.74 -10.47 4.40
N VAL A 259 8.27 -9.26 4.20
CA VAL A 259 8.20 -8.17 5.20
C VAL A 259 6.85 -7.47 5.18
N VAL A 260 6.03 -7.74 4.16
CA VAL A 260 4.71 -7.15 3.92
C VAL A 260 3.69 -8.27 3.73
N CYS A 261 2.49 -8.07 4.27
CA CYS A 261 1.31 -8.88 3.96
C CYS A 261 0.03 -8.07 4.20
N LEU A 262 -1.11 -8.67 3.89
CA LEU A 262 -2.44 -8.11 4.11
C LEU A 262 -3.29 -9.10 4.91
N ILE A 263 -4.07 -8.60 5.86
CA ILE A 263 -5.26 -9.29 6.39
C ILE A 263 -6.46 -8.55 5.82
N ASP A 264 -7.38 -9.26 5.18
CA ASP A 264 -8.60 -8.68 4.63
C ASP A 264 -9.73 -8.63 5.69
N PRO A 265 -10.84 -7.93 5.44
CA PRO A 265 -11.92 -7.81 6.42
C PRO A 265 -12.60 -9.12 6.84
N VAL A 266 -12.51 -10.18 6.03
CA VAL A 266 -13.07 -11.50 6.39
C VAL A 266 -12.05 -12.40 7.07
N GLY A 267 -10.82 -11.91 7.28
CA GLY A 267 -9.76 -12.61 7.98
C GLY A 267 -8.84 -13.44 7.09
N ASP A 268 -8.97 -13.33 5.77
CA ASP A 268 -8.07 -13.99 4.83
C ASP A 268 -6.76 -13.21 4.73
N VAL A 269 -5.65 -13.94 4.61
CA VAL A 269 -4.29 -13.38 4.55
C VAL A 269 -3.75 -13.47 3.14
N TYR A 270 -3.21 -12.37 2.63
CA TYR A 270 -2.62 -12.27 1.29
C TYR A 270 -1.17 -11.80 1.36
N ALA A 271 -0.39 -12.14 0.34
CA ALA A 271 1.03 -11.83 0.30
C ALA A 271 1.35 -10.31 0.30
N CYS A 272 0.44 -9.48 -0.21
CA CYS A 272 0.64 -8.04 -0.33
C CYS A 272 -0.71 -7.31 -0.38
N PRO A 273 -0.82 -6.07 0.12
CA PRO A 273 -2.06 -5.27 0.04
C PRO A 273 -2.58 -5.04 -1.38
N PHE A 274 -1.73 -5.20 -2.37
CA PHE A 274 -2.06 -4.92 -3.77
C PHE A 274 -2.36 -6.17 -4.60
N VAL A 275 -2.42 -7.37 -3.98
CA VAL A 275 -2.68 -8.65 -4.68
C VAL A 275 -3.78 -9.45 -3.97
N LEU A 276 -4.97 -8.85 -3.82
CA LEU A 276 -6.15 -9.56 -3.33
C LEU A 276 -6.67 -10.50 -4.43
N HIS A 277 -6.02 -11.66 -4.56
CA HIS A 277 -6.33 -12.67 -5.56
C HIS A 277 -6.01 -14.07 -5.01
N GLU A 278 -6.73 -15.08 -5.45
CA GLU A 278 -6.60 -16.47 -4.94
C GLU A 278 -5.17 -17.00 -5.05
N GLU A 279 -4.45 -16.69 -6.12
CA GLU A 279 -3.05 -17.11 -6.30
C GLU A 279 -2.11 -16.57 -5.20
N PHE A 280 -2.51 -15.54 -4.48
CA PHE A 280 -1.74 -14.90 -3.41
C PHE A 280 -2.39 -15.02 -2.03
N HIS A 281 -3.39 -15.90 -1.91
CA HIS A 281 -4.01 -16.26 -0.64
C HIS A 281 -3.08 -17.20 0.14
N ALA A 282 -2.79 -16.83 1.37
CA ALA A 282 -1.81 -17.52 2.23
C ALA A 282 -2.45 -18.39 3.33
N GLY A 283 -3.73 -18.15 3.64
CA GLY A 283 -4.49 -18.77 4.72
C GLY A 283 -5.43 -17.80 5.38
N SER A 284 -6.02 -18.14 6.52
CA SER A 284 -6.96 -17.28 7.24
C SER A 284 -6.57 -17.14 8.72
N VAL A 285 -6.83 -15.96 9.30
CA VAL A 285 -6.66 -15.75 10.75
C VAL A 285 -7.62 -16.61 11.58
N ARG A 286 -8.68 -17.15 10.94
CA ARG A 286 -9.65 -18.06 11.56
C ARG A 286 -9.14 -19.51 11.62
N ASP A 287 -8.08 -19.82 10.90
CA ASP A 287 -7.49 -21.15 10.95
C ASP A 287 -6.80 -21.41 12.31
N PRO A 288 -6.69 -22.67 12.75
CA PRO A 288 -5.95 -23.00 13.97
C PRO A 288 -4.53 -22.45 13.94
N GLY A 289 -4.14 -21.72 14.98
CA GLY A 289 -2.84 -21.02 15.06
C GLY A 289 -2.85 -19.59 14.52
N GLY A 290 -3.97 -19.14 13.94
CA GLY A 290 -4.21 -17.76 13.56
C GLY A 290 -3.17 -17.15 12.62
N PHE A 291 -3.01 -15.83 12.68
CA PHE A 291 -2.08 -15.10 11.83
C PHE A 291 -0.62 -15.57 11.97
N ALA A 292 -0.17 -15.89 13.19
CA ALA A 292 1.21 -16.31 13.43
C ALA A 292 1.58 -17.58 12.65
N ARG A 293 0.66 -18.57 12.60
CA ARG A 293 0.85 -19.78 11.80
C ARG A 293 0.88 -19.46 10.31
N VAL A 294 -0.06 -18.65 9.81
CA VAL A 294 -0.07 -18.25 8.39
C VAL A 294 1.24 -17.59 8.01
N TRP A 295 1.74 -16.64 8.83
CA TRP A 295 2.99 -15.94 8.54
C TRP A 295 4.19 -16.86 8.47
N ARG A 296 4.29 -17.85 9.38
CA ARG A 296 5.44 -18.74 9.50
C ARG A 296 5.40 -19.95 8.59
N GLU A 297 4.21 -20.51 8.36
CA GLU A 297 4.05 -21.85 7.78
C GLU A 297 3.38 -21.86 6.40
N SER A 298 2.87 -20.71 5.90
CA SER A 298 2.24 -20.65 4.58
C SER A 298 3.22 -21.09 3.49
N GLU A 299 2.82 -22.08 2.69
CA GLU A 299 3.59 -22.53 1.53
C GLU A 299 3.83 -21.40 0.52
N LEU A 300 2.85 -20.52 0.34
CA LEU A 300 2.99 -19.34 -0.51
C LEU A 300 4.11 -18.43 -0.02
N PHE A 301 4.12 -18.12 1.28
CA PHE A 301 5.17 -17.27 1.85
C PHE A 301 6.54 -17.98 1.80
N GLY A 302 6.56 -19.29 2.03
CA GLY A 302 7.76 -20.12 1.86
C GLY A 302 8.34 -19.99 0.44
N ARG A 303 7.51 -20.07 -0.60
CA ARG A 303 7.94 -19.87 -2.00
C ARG A 303 8.43 -18.45 -2.26
N LEU A 304 7.71 -17.43 -1.79
CA LEU A 304 8.08 -16.01 -1.98
C LEU A 304 9.40 -15.63 -1.28
N ARG A 305 9.79 -16.35 -0.22
CA ARG A 305 11.04 -16.17 0.51
C ARG A 305 12.24 -16.86 -0.12
N GLN A 306 12.02 -17.71 -1.13
CA GLN A 306 13.12 -18.26 -1.92
C GLN A 306 13.80 -17.15 -2.75
N PRO A 307 15.07 -17.38 -3.16
CA PRO A 307 15.76 -16.44 -4.05
C PRO A 307 14.96 -16.20 -5.33
N ASP A 308 14.82 -14.94 -5.70
CA ASP A 308 14.15 -14.57 -6.93
C ASP A 308 15.01 -14.89 -8.15
N SER A 309 14.37 -15.39 -9.20
CA SER A 309 14.94 -15.37 -10.54
C SER A 309 14.87 -13.94 -11.08
N ALA A 310 15.98 -13.42 -11.64
CA ALA A 310 15.97 -12.17 -12.37
C ALA A 310 15.18 -12.27 -13.68
N GLY A 311 14.87 -13.48 -14.14
CA GLY A 311 14.09 -13.75 -15.34
C GLY A 311 14.56 -12.94 -16.54
N ALA A 312 13.64 -12.22 -17.17
CA ALA A 312 13.94 -11.34 -18.30
C ALA A 312 14.85 -10.14 -17.95
N CYS A 313 15.04 -9.85 -16.65
CA CYS A 313 15.91 -8.75 -16.19
C CYS A 313 17.35 -9.19 -15.89
N VAL A 314 17.73 -10.45 -16.11
CA VAL A 314 19.04 -11.01 -15.74
C VAL A 314 20.23 -10.26 -16.35
N SER A 315 20.07 -9.71 -17.55
CA SER A 315 21.10 -8.91 -18.25
C SER A 315 20.97 -7.40 -18.04
N CYS A 316 20.01 -6.95 -17.25
CA CYS A 316 19.78 -5.53 -17.00
C CYS A 316 20.75 -5.00 -15.95
N GLY A 317 21.57 -4.00 -16.32
CA GLY A 317 22.55 -3.36 -15.42
C GLY A 317 21.92 -2.64 -14.20
N SER A 318 20.61 -2.36 -14.24
CA SER A 318 19.87 -1.71 -13.14
C SER A 318 19.09 -2.71 -12.25
N TYR A 319 19.23 -4.02 -12.46
CA TYR A 319 18.46 -5.02 -11.72
C TYR A 319 18.68 -4.93 -10.21
N ASP A 320 19.92 -4.72 -9.78
CA ASP A 320 20.25 -4.62 -8.34
C ASP A 320 19.54 -3.43 -7.66
N ALA A 321 19.23 -2.38 -8.40
CA ALA A 321 18.55 -1.20 -7.87
C ALA A 321 17.03 -1.37 -7.83
N CYS A 322 16.40 -1.99 -8.85
CA CYS A 322 14.96 -2.06 -8.99
C CYS A 322 14.36 -3.46 -8.74
N GLN A 323 15.19 -4.52 -8.67
CA GLN A 323 14.80 -5.91 -8.40
C GLN A 323 13.65 -6.42 -9.27
N GLY A 324 13.56 -5.93 -10.52
CA GLY A 324 12.53 -6.32 -11.48
C GLY A 324 11.13 -5.73 -11.25
N GLY A 325 10.94 -4.89 -10.24
CA GLY A 325 9.69 -4.13 -10.05
C GLY A 325 8.60 -4.85 -9.25
N CYS A 326 7.38 -4.33 -9.34
CA CYS A 326 6.26 -4.69 -8.48
C CYS A 326 5.54 -5.96 -8.96
N MET A 327 5.46 -6.99 -8.11
CA MET A 327 4.74 -8.24 -8.37
C MET A 327 3.25 -8.00 -8.72
N ALA A 328 2.57 -7.13 -7.95
CA ALA A 328 1.17 -6.83 -8.21
C ALA A 328 0.94 -6.19 -9.57
N ALA A 329 1.80 -5.24 -9.96
CA ALA A 329 1.69 -4.58 -11.26
C ALA A 329 1.87 -5.58 -12.42
N LYS A 330 2.86 -6.48 -12.32
CA LYS A 330 3.06 -7.55 -13.31
C LYS A 330 1.84 -8.47 -13.41
N PHE A 331 1.38 -8.98 -12.28
CA PHE A 331 0.28 -9.94 -12.24
C PHE A 331 -1.00 -9.39 -12.89
N PHE A 332 -1.46 -8.21 -12.45
CA PHE A 332 -2.70 -7.64 -12.93
C PHE A 332 -2.63 -7.07 -14.37
N THR A 333 -1.42 -6.87 -14.90
CA THR A 333 -1.22 -6.56 -16.33
C THR A 333 -1.02 -7.81 -17.19
N GLY A 334 -1.12 -9.01 -16.61
CA GLY A 334 -0.96 -10.28 -17.30
C GLY A 334 0.48 -10.69 -17.59
N LEU A 335 1.46 -9.99 -17.02
CA LEU A 335 2.86 -10.35 -17.17
C LEU A 335 3.26 -11.47 -16.19
N PRO A 336 4.18 -12.37 -16.57
CA PRO A 336 4.84 -13.30 -15.66
C PRO A 336 5.51 -12.58 -14.49
N LEU A 337 5.62 -13.22 -13.32
CA LEU A 337 6.22 -12.60 -12.14
C LEU A 337 7.73 -12.32 -12.29
N ASP A 338 8.41 -13.04 -13.18
CA ASP A 338 9.81 -12.83 -13.55
C ASP A 338 9.99 -11.90 -14.76
N ALA A 339 8.91 -11.32 -15.28
CA ALA A 339 8.98 -10.27 -16.31
C ALA A 339 9.47 -8.94 -15.73
N PRO A 340 9.84 -7.96 -16.57
CA PRO A 340 10.04 -6.59 -16.16
C PRO A 340 8.76 -5.97 -15.58
N ASP A 341 8.91 -4.98 -14.71
CA ASP A 341 7.77 -4.14 -14.28
C ASP A 341 7.07 -3.52 -15.51
N PRO A 342 5.74 -3.52 -15.59
CA PRO A 342 5.02 -2.91 -16.73
C PRO A 342 5.34 -1.42 -16.93
N GLU A 343 5.75 -0.73 -15.86
CA GLU A 343 6.18 0.67 -15.88
C GLU A 343 7.72 0.80 -15.78
N CYS A 344 8.48 -0.20 -16.27
CA CYS A 344 9.93 -0.14 -16.30
C CYS A 344 10.42 1.09 -17.08
N VAL A 345 11.12 1.98 -16.40
CA VAL A 345 11.61 3.27 -16.94
C VAL A 345 12.69 3.12 -18.02
N LEU A 346 13.20 1.91 -18.24
CA LEU A 346 14.16 1.58 -19.30
C LEU A 346 13.44 1.02 -20.56
N GLY A 347 12.10 1.05 -20.63
CA GLY A 347 11.31 0.60 -21.76
C GLY A 347 11.05 -0.91 -21.85
N HIS A 348 11.64 -1.72 -20.95
CA HIS A 348 11.46 -3.17 -20.98
C HIS A 348 10.02 -3.58 -20.65
N GLY A 349 9.30 -2.81 -19.84
CA GLY A 349 7.90 -3.06 -19.48
C GLY A 349 6.95 -2.90 -20.65
N GLU A 350 7.08 -1.82 -21.41
CA GLU A 350 6.27 -1.58 -22.61
C GLU A 350 6.48 -2.68 -23.66
N ALA A 351 7.72 -3.12 -23.86
CA ALA A 351 8.04 -4.22 -24.76
C ALA A 351 7.41 -5.54 -24.30
N ALA A 352 7.43 -5.82 -22.97
CA ALA A 352 6.82 -7.00 -22.39
C ALA A 352 5.29 -6.97 -22.53
N LEU A 353 4.64 -5.82 -22.28
CA LEU A 353 3.20 -5.64 -22.47
C LEU A 353 2.78 -5.82 -23.93
N ALA A 354 3.53 -5.27 -24.88
CA ALA A 354 3.27 -5.43 -26.32
C ALA A 354 3.35 -6.91 -26.74
N ALA A 355 4.34 -7.64 -26.23
CA ALA A 355 4.48 -9.08 -26.48
C ALA A 355 3.34 -9.89 -25.83
N ALA A 356 2.92 -9.54 -24.61
CA ALA A 356 1.83 -10.21 -23.91
C ALA A 356 0.46 -9.94 -24.56
N THR A 357 0.24 -8.75 -25.12
CA THR A 357 -0.98 -8.39 -25.84
C THR A 357 -1.13 -9.20 -27.15
N ALA A 358 -0.02 -9.64 -27.73
CA ALA A 358 -0.02 -10.54 -28.87
C ALA A 358 -0.32 -12.01 -28.47
N ALA A 359 -0.16 -12.37 -27.19
CA ALA A 359 -0.61 -13.62 -26.60
C ALA A 359 -2.02 -13.43 -26.03
N VAL A 360 -2.90 -14.46 -26.16
CA VAL A 360 -4.31 -14.40 -25.74
C VAL A 360 -4.48 -13.66 -24.40
N PRO A 361 -5.28 -12.58 -24.33
CA PRO A 361 -5.47 -11.82 -23.09
C PRO A 361 -6.00 -12.71 -21.97
N ARG A 362 -5.46 -12.60 -20.79
CA ARG A 362 -6.09 -13.15 -19.57
C ARG A 362 -7.46 -12.47 -19.45
N GLY A 363 -8.53 -13.26 -19.31
CA GLY A 363 -9.89 -12.74 -19.26
C GLY A 363 -10.10 -11.76 -18.08
N PRO A 364 -11.17 -10.94 -18.11
CA PRO A 364 -11.45 -9.89 -17.12
C PRO A 364 -11.56 -10.38 -15.67
N ASP A 365 -11.77 -11.67 -15.44
CA ASP A 365 -11.86 -12.28 -14.12
C ASP A 365 -10.52 -12.28 -13.34
N HIS A 366 -9.40 -12.12 -14.04
CA HIS A 366 -8.08 -12.09 -13.41
C HIS A 366 -7.66 -10.71 -12.92
N SER A 367 -8.37 -9.66 -13.26
CA SER A 367 -8.11 -8.28 -12.83
C SER A 367 -8.89 -7.89 -11.58
N VAL A 368 -9.84 -8.71 -11.10
CA VAL A 368 -10.66 -8.43 -9.93
C VAL A 368 -10.29 -9.39 -8.81
N PRO A 369 -10.05 -8.92 -7.58
CA PRO A 369 -9.81 -9.78 -6.42
C PRO A 369 -10.95 -10.78 -6.23
N VAL A 370 -10.62 -12.06 -6.01
CA VAL A 370 -11.59 -13.16 -5.86
C VAL A 370 -12.62 -12.87 -4.77
N ALA A 371 -12.18 -12.26 -3.68
CA ALA A 371 -13.06 -11.85 -2.59
C ALA A 371 -14.16 -10.87 -3.04
N LEU A 372 -13.92 -10.06 -4.05
CA LEU A 372 -14.89 -9.09 -4.57
C LEU A 372 -15.79 -9.68 -5.65
N SER A 373 -15.28 -10.61 -6.48
CA SER A 373 -16.09 -11.27 -7.52
C SER A 373 -17.24 -12.10 -6.90
N ARG A 374 -16.98 -12.77 -5.77
CA ARG A 374 -18.01 -13.52 -5.04
C ARG A 374 -19.08 -12.65 -4.37
N ARG A 375 -18.85 -11.34 -4.24
CA ARG A 375 -19.76 -10.40 -3.56
C ARG A 375 -20.72 -9.69 -4.51
N ARG A 376 -20.40 -9.66 -5.80
CA ARG A 376 -21.30 -9.08 -6.82
C ARG A 376 -22.49 -9.98 -7.17
N LEU A 377 -22.48 -11.24 -6.72
CA LEU A 377 -23.47 -12.25 -7.04
C LEU A 377 -24.46 -12.56 -5.89
N GLY A 378 -24.45 -11.75 -4.83
CA GLY A 378 -25.38 -11.89 -3.71
C GLY A 378 -26.32 -10.70 -3.52
#